data_5a151fe5d3a201dab5cfcfbbfa0b55c5
#
_entry.id   5a151fe5d3a201dab5cfcfbbfa0b55c5
#
_cell.length_a   1.000
_cell.length_b   1.000
_cell.length_c   1.000
_cell.angle_alpha   90.00
_cell.angle_beta   90.00
_cell.angle_gamma   90.00
#
_symmetry.space_group_name_H-M   'P 1'
#
loop_
_entity.id
_entity.type
_entity.pdbx_description
1 polymer ?
#
loop_
_entity_poly.entity_id
_entity_poly.type
_entity_poly.pdbx_seq_one_letter_code
_entity_poly.pdbx_strand_id
1 'polypeptide(L)'
;MKFYDHIHQMTFDVSRALATATLLFCLVQFPLHGQEPSADSPPGYGELVDWAYGQDQELVNGLQYYNRNPRSLGHPYLLEGWVHQGSVRIRGKFYNNIWLKYDIYAQQLEVEYQTINGADNQVILVSDRVNDFYIGSYYFKKLKLEEELDDEQFYQIIGGGRLVWYIRWDKKLVPISGDPRFIEEFTSPKRNYLLELDGSVHPFSNKRSFVDLFPESVQKDIKKLIKSNQLQIRSASTEQLELFIMAASNILEGVKR
;
A
#
# COMPACT_ATOMS: atom_id res chain seq x y z
N MET A 1 9.14 -55.30 -57.08
CA MET A 1 8.11 -54.31 -57.35
C MET A 1 7.03 -54.26 -56.23
N LYS A 2 7.28 -54.80 -55.04
CA LYS A 2 6.37 -54.70 -53.82
C LYS A 2 6.90 -53.92 -52.66
N PHE A 3 8.11 -53.37 -52.73
CA PHE A 3 8.75 -52.63 -51.64
C PHE A 3 8.58 -51.12 -51.78
N TYR A 4 8.22 -50.61 -52.93
CA TYR A 4 8.04 -49.17 -53.17
C TYR A 4 6.63 -48.69 -52.83
N ASP A 5 5.61 -49.53 -52.85
CA ASP A 5 4.24 -49.11 -52.47
C ASP A 5 4.02 -48.95 -50.98
N HIS A 6 4.84 -49.62 -50.14
CA HIS A 6 4.71 -49.53 -48.69
C HIS A 6 5.29 -48.22 -48.10
N ILE A 7 6.28 -47.66 -48.81
CA ILE A 7 6.91 -46.38 -48.37
C ILE A 7 5.98 -45.15 -48.67
N HIS A 8 5.25 -45.25 -49.79
CA HIS A 8 4.33 -44.19 -50.21
C HIS A 8 3.05 -44.16 -49.37
N GLN A 9 2.59 -45.24 -48.79
CA GLN A 9 1.45 -45.29 -47.91
C GLN A 9 1.82 -44.76 -46.49
N MET A 10 3.04 -45.08 -46.02
CA MET A 10 3.50 -44.56 -44.71
C MET A 10 3.73 -43.03 -44.70
N THR A 11 4.17 -42.45 -45.81
CA THR A 11 4.35 -41.00 -45.93
C THR A 11 3.03 -40.24 -46.03
N PHE A 12 1.96 -40.85 -46.54
CA PHE A 12 0.63 -40.23 -46.62
C PHE A 12 -0.09 -40.19 -45.29
N ASP A 13 0.12 -41.18 -44.41
CA ASP A 13 -0.52 -41.24 -43.09
C ASP A 13 0.14 -40.27 -42.10
N VAL A 14 1.47 -40.09 -42.18
CA VAL A 14 2.20 -39.14 -41.30
C VAL A 14 1.83 -37.71 -41.66
N SER A 15 1.64 -37.37 -42.95
CA SER A 15 1.25 -36.01 -43.34
C SER A 15 -0.19 -35.67 -42.96
N ARG A 16 -1.10 -36.63 -42.94
CA ARG A 16 -2.48 -36.46 -42.48
C ARG A 16 -2.56 -36.35 -40.96
N ALA A 17 -1.76 -37.10 -40.23
CA ALA A 17 -1.68 -37.02 -38.78
C ALA A 17 -1.09 -35.67 -38.31
N LEU A 18 -0.07 -35.14 -39.05
CA LEU A 18 0.48 -33.80 -38.72
C LEU A 18 -0.52 -32.68 -39.06
N ALA A 19 -1.29 -32.77 -40.14
CA ALA A 19 -2.28 -31.78 -40.53
C ALA A 19 -3.44 -31.71 -39.53
N THR A 20 -3.90 -32.85 -38.99
CA THR A 20 -4.94 -32.86 -37.94
C THR A 20 -4.45 -32.41 -36.60
N ALA A 21 -3.20 -32.68 -36.21
CA ALA A 21 -2.61 -32.18 -34.98
C ALA A 21 -2.39 -30.66 -35.01
N THR A 22 -2.00 -30.10 -36.17
CA THR A 22 -1.83 -28.65 -36.34
C THR A 22 -3.17 -27.89 -36.30
N LEU A 23 -4.25 -28.52 -36.85
CA LEU A 23 -5.58 -27.91 -36.82
C LEU A 23 -6.20 -27.92 -35.38
N LEU A 24 -5.89 -28.94 -34.57
CA LEU A 24 -6.37 -29.04 -33.20
C LEU A 24 -5.60 -28.07 -32.27
N PHE A 25 -4.31 -27.76 -32.56
CA PHE A 25 -3.51 -26.84 -31.79
C PHE A 25 -3.88 -25.38 -32.06
N CYS A 26 -4.38 -25.05 -33.26
CA CYS A 26 -4.86 -23.69 -33.56
C CYS A 26 -6.20 -23.35 -32.91
N LEU A 27 -6.97 -24.32 -32.42
CA LEU A 27 -8.27 -24.07 -31.75
C LEU A 27 -8.18 -23.81 -30.26
N VAL A 28 -7.01 -23.94 -29.65
CA VAL A 28 -6.83 -23.77 -28.21
C VAL A 28 -6.14 -22.42 -27.86
N GLN A 29 -5.76 -21.63 -28.85
CA GLN A 29 -5.16 -20.30 -28.64
C GLN A 29 -6.15 -19.16 -28.96
N PHE A 30 -7.34 -19.20 -28.39
CA PHE A 30 -8.05 -17.96 -28.14
C PHE A 30 -7.52 -17.43 -26.81
N PRO A 31 -6.79 -16.28 -26.77
CA PRO A 31 -6.59 -15.61 -25.54
C PRO A 31 -7.99 -15.27 -25.02
N LEU A 32 -8.33 -15.75 -23.83
CA LEU A 32 -9.37 -15.12 -23.02
C LEU A 32 -8.88 -13.70 -22.75
N HIS A 33 -9.14 -12.81 -23.70
CA HIS A 33 -9.18 -11.40 -23.41
C HIS A 33 -10.34 -11.25 -22.42
N GLY A 34 -10.03 -11.17 -21.14
CA GLY A 34 -10.95 -10.58 -20.21
C GLY A 34 -11.40 -9.27 -20.84
N GLN A 35 -12.68 -9.13 -21.12
CA GLN A 35 -13.23 -7.87 -21.57
C GLN A 35 -12.83 -6.85 -20.50
N GLU A 36 -11.92 -5.95 -20.84
CA GLU A 36 -11.82 -4.71 -20.09
C GLU A 36 -13.23 -4.13 -20.04
N PRO A 37 -13.73 -3.72 -18.88
CA PRO A 37 -15.06 -3.12 -18.79
C PRO A 37 -15.07 -1.95 -19.78
N SER A 38 -15.89 -2.06 -20.84
CA SER A 38 -16.07 -0.97 -21.78
C SER A 38 -16.64 0.21 -20.99
N ALA A 39 -16.29 1.43 -21.38
CA ALA A 39 -16.84 2.65 -20.77
C ALA A 39 -18.39 2.69 -20.78
N ASP A 40 -19.04 1.81 -21.54
CA ASP A 40 -20.48 1.60 -21.64
C ASP A 40 -21.01 0.42 -20.81
N SER A 41 -20.21 -0.19 -19.92
CA SER A 41 -20.74 -1.20 -19.00
C SER A 41 -21.74 -0.53 -18.05
N PRO A 42 -22.93 -1.12 -17.85
CA PRO A 42 -23.87 -0.54 -16.90
C PRO A 42 -23.21 -0.43 -15.53
N PRO A 43 -23.44 0.68 -14.79
CA PRO A 43 -22.84 0.89 -13.48
C PRO A 43 -23.13 -0.30 -12.57
N GLY A 44 -22.14 -0.69 -11.77
CA GLY A 44 -22.31 -1.74 -10.77
C GLY A 44 -23.40 -1.37 -9.77
N TYR A 45 -23.98 -2.36 -9.07
CA TYR A 45 -25.07 -2.10 -8.12
C TYR A 45 -24.71 -1.01 -7.09
N GLY A 46 -23.44 -0.98 -6.62
CA GLY A 46 -22.93 0.05 -5.72
C GLY A 46 -22.97 1.45 -6.34
N GLU A 47 -22.53 1.58 -7.60
CA GLU A 47 -22.54 2.84 -8.34
C GLU A 47 -23.97 3.35 -8.60
N LEU A 48 -24.91 2.44 -8.86
CA LEU A 48 -26.33 2.78 -9.00
C LEU A 48 -26.95 3.28 -7.69
N VAL A 49 -26.54 2.69 -6.55
CA VAL A 49 -26.98 3.13 -5.22
C VAL A 49 -26.41 4.51 -4.91
N ASP A 50 -25.12 4.74 -5.14
CA ASP A 50 -24.46 6.03 -4.94
C ASP A 50 -25.05 7.12 -5.85
N TRP A 51 -25.39 6.77 -7.08
CA TRP A 51 -26.08 7.67 -8.01
C TRP A 51 -27.51 8.03 -7.53
N ALA A 52 -28.23 7.06 -6.97
CA ALA A 52 -29.62 7.25 -6.56
C ALA A 52 -29.77 7.94 -5.20
N TYR A 53 -28.86 7.69 -4.27
CA TYR A 53 -28.95 8.11 -2.85
C TYR A 53 -27.82 9.03 -2.41
N GLY A 54 -26.83 9.29 -3.28
CA GLY A 54 -25.62 10.03 -2.97
C GLY A 54 -24.56 9.19 -2.27
N GLN A 55 -23.42 9.79 -2.03
CA GLN A 55 -22.29 9.14 -1.33
C GLN A 55 -22.69 8.70 0.08
N ASP A 56 -22.15 7.56 0.52
CA ASP A 56 -22.38 7.06 1.86
C ASP A 56 -22.07 8.12 2.92
N GLN A 57 -23.05 8.40 3.77
CA GLN A 57 -22.96 9.42 4.80
C GLN A 57 -21.80 9.21 5.78
N GLU A 58 -21.39 7.97 6.06
CA GLU A 58 -20.26 7.69 6.92
C GLU A 58 -18.93 8.08 6.26
N LEU A 59 -18.83 7.97 4.94
CA LEU A 59 -17.64 8.35 4.18
C LEU A 59 -17.53 9.87 4.02
N VAL A 60 -18.64 10.57 3.77
CA VAL A 60 -18.62 12.00 3.43
C VAL A 60 -19.03 12.93 4.59
N ASN A 61 -19.46 12.37 5.71
CA ASN A 61 -19.82 13.13 6.91
C ASN A 61 -18.59 13.42 7.77
N GLY A 62 -17.69 14.20 7.21
CA GLY A 62 -16.46 14.69 7.84
C GLY A 62 -16.50 16.21 8.08
N LEU A 63 -15.38 16.73 8.51
CA LEU A 63 -15.18 18.18 8.58
C LEU A 63 -14.83 18.70 7.20
N GLN A 64 -15.44 19.80 6.78
CA GLN A 64 -15.07 20.42 5.52
C GLN A 64 -13.58 20.80 5.54
N TYR A 65 -12.87 20.41 4.48
CA TYR A 65 -11.47 20.78 4.33
C TYR A 65 -11.32 22.28 4.09
N TYR A 66 -10.33 22.87 4.73
CA TYR A 66 -9.79 24.18 4.36
C TYR A 66 -8.27 24.20 4.57
N ASN A 67 -7.57 24.89 3.69
CA ASN A 67 -6.12 25.03 3.82
C ASN A 67 -5.78 25.94 5.01
N ARG A 68 -5.21 25.36 6.07
CA ARG A 68 -4.82 26.06 7.30
C ARG A 68 -3.54 26.88 7.13
N ASN A 69 -2.70 26.51 6.17
CA ASN A 69 -1.36 27.06 5.97
C ASN A 69 -1.18 27.59 4.54
N PRO A 70 -1.98 28.58 4.08
CA PRO A 70 -1.99 29.02 2.69
C PRO A 70 -0.70 29.75 2.27
N ARG A 71 0.15 30.12 3.23
CA ARG A 71 1.45 30.77 3.00
C ARG A 71 2.64 29.86 3.30
N SER A 72 2.43 28.55 3.26
CA SER A 72 3.49 27.56 3.43
C SER A 72 4.04 27.11 2.08
N LEU A 73 5.34 26.91 2.03
CA LEU A 73 6.02 26.21 0.94
C LEU A 73 5.88 24.69 1.15
N GLY A 74 5.65 23.95 0.07
CA GLY A 74 5.43 22.50 0.14
C GLY A 74 4.01 22.14 0.58
N HIS A 75 3.82 20.95 1.13
CA HIS A 75 2.52 20.41 1.53
C HIS A 75 2.63 19.45 2.73
N PRO A 76 1.54 19.25 3.50
CA PRO A 76 1.54 18.40 4.71
C PRO A 76 1.47 16.89 4.43
N TYR A 77 1.23 16.47 3.18
CA TYR A 77 0.87 15.11 2.83
C TYR A 77 2.06 14.14 2.79
N LEU A 78 1.77 12.85 3.00
CA LEU A 78 2.72 11.75 2.88
C LEU A 78 3.25 11.60 1.45
N LEU A 79 2.34 11.61 0.48
CA LEU A 79 2.63 11.39 -0.93
C LEU A 79 2.53 12.70 -1.70
N GLU A 80 3.36 12.82 -2.74
CA GLU A 80 3.28 13.90 -3.71
C GLU A 80 2.03 13.72 -4.60
N GLY A 81 1.57 14.82 -5.18
CA GLY A 81 0.39 14.82 -6.04
C GLY A 81 -0.88 15.25 -5.33
N TRP A 82 -2.00 15.27 -6.10
CA TRP A 82 -3.25 15.85 -5.61
C TRP A 82 -4.00 14.87 -4.71
N VAL A 83 -4.32 13.68 -5.22
CA VAL A 83 -4.99 12.58 -4.48
C VAL A 83 -4.44 11.24 -4.95
N HIS A 84 -4.64 10.22 -4.15
CA HIS A 84 -4.23 8.85 -4.44
C HIS A 84 -5.39 7.89 -4.25
N GLN A 85 -5.50 6.93 -5.15
CA GLN A 85 -6.48 5.87 -5.01
C GLN A 85 -6.14 4.98 -3.81
N GLY A 86 -7.16 4.62 -3.04
CA GLY A 86 -6.99 3.83 -1.83
C GLY A 86 -8.28 3.21 -1.34
N SER A 87 -8.23 2.75 -0.10
CA SER A 87 -9.38 2.21 0.62
C SER A 87 -9.32 2.58 2.09
N VAL A 88 -10.48 2.67 2.75
CA VAL A 88 -10.56 2.98 4.18
C VAL A 88 -11.59 2.10 4.87
N ARG A 89 -11.32 1.72 6.12
CA ARG A 89 -12.29 1.10 7.01
C ARG A 89 -12.74 2.09 8.06
N ILE A 90 -14.04 2.38 8.06
CA ILE A 90 -14.68 3.31 8.99
C ILE A 90 -15.70 2.52 9.82
N ARG A 91 -15.52 2.47 11.14
CA ARG A 91 -16.39 1.70 12.06
C ARG A 91 -16.66 0.27 11.60
N GLY A 92 -15.62 -0.38 11.05
CA GLY A 92 -15.68 -1.75 10.54
C GLY A 92 -16.22 -1.89 9.11
N LYS A 93 -16.87 -0.87 8.53
CA LYS A 93 -17.32 -0.87 7.13
C LYS A 93 -16.15 -0.51 6.21
N PHE A 94 -15.96 -1.29 5.15
CA PHE A 94 -14.87 -1.13 4.20
C PHE A 94 -15.35 -0.36 2.96
N TYR A 95 -14.61 0.69 2.60
CA TYR A 95 -14.80 1.50 1.40
C TYR A 95 -13.59 1.34 0.51
N ASN A 96 -13.80 0.94 -0.71
CA ASN A 96 -12.75 0.67 -1.69
C ASN A 96 -12.81 1.70 -2.82
N ASN A 97 -11.69 1.84 -3.52
CA ASN A 97 -11.62 2.66 -4.73
C ASN A 97 -11.99 4.13 -4.51
N ILE A 98 -11.52 4.71 -3.40
CA ILE A 98 -11.76 6.10 -3.04
C ILE A 98 -10.49 6.93 -3.18
N TRP A 99 -10.67 8.24 -3.36
CA TRP A 99 -9.56 9.18 -3.49
C TRP A 99 -9.18 9.73 -2.12
N LEU A 100 -7.92 9.51 -1.71
CA LEU A 100 -7.40 9.81 -0.39
C LEU A 100 -6.20 10.74 -0.44
N LYS A 101 -6.05 11.54 0.63
CA LYS A 101 -4.80 12.20 1.05
C LYS A 101 -4.57 11.88 2.51
N TYR A 102 -3.33 11.63 2.88
CA TYR A 102 -2.95 11.49 4.28
C TYR A 102 -2.06 12.65 4.68
N ASP A 103 -2.63 13.58 5.47
CA ASP A 103 -1.92 14.68 6.11
C ASP A 103 -1.12 14.14 7.29
N ILE A 104 0.21 14.01 7.12
CA ILE A 104 1.13 13.52 8.16
C ILE A 104 1.63 14.60 9.10
N TYR A 105 1.28 15.87 8.86
CA TYR A 105 1.49 16.96 9.79
C TYR A 105 0.35 17.03 10.82
N ALA A 106 -0.88 17.03 10.37
CA ALA A 106 -2.07 17.06 11.23
C ALA A 106 -2.56 15.67 11.66
N GLN A 107 -1.96 14.56 11.15
CA GLN A 107 -2.39 13.18 11.37
C GLN A 107 -3.85 12.94 10.99
N GLN A 108 -4.26 13.44 9.82
CA GLN A 108 -5.64 13.42 9.34
C GLN A 108 -5.74 12.74 7.98
N LEU A 109 -6.79 11.95 7.80
CA LEU A 109 -7.14 11.34 6.52
C LEU A 109 -8.23 12.16 5.84
N GLU A 110 -8.01 12.52 4.58
CA GLU A 110 -8.92 13.31 3.77
C GLU A 110 -9.43 12.46 2.62
N VAL A 111 -10.72 12.64 2.30
CA VAL A 111 -11.40 12.00 1.15
C VAL A 111 -11.80 13.10 0.18
N GLU A 112 -11.50 12.87 -1.09
CA GLU A 112 -12.04 13.66 -2.19
C GLU A 112 -13.10 12.86 -2.92
N TYR A 113 -14.23 13.49 -3.23
CA TYR A 113 -15.34 12.86 -3.91
C TYR A 113 -16.12 13.88 -4.76
N GLN A 114 -16.79 13.39 -5.78
CA GLN A 114 -17.70 14.23 -6.56
C GLN A 114 -19.12 14.19 -5.98
N THR A 115 -19.69 15.36 -5.84
CA THR A 115 -21.10 15.49 -5.48
C THR A 115 -22.01 15.08 -6.64
N ILE A 116 -23.28 14.85 -6.36
CA ILE A 116 -24.29 14.50 -7.37
C ILE A 116 -24.38 15.52 -8.52
N ASN A 117 -23.98 16.75 -8.26
CA ASN A 117 -23.94 17.84 -9.25
C ASN A 117 -22.60 17.91 -10.00
N GLY A 118 -21.70 16.93 -9.80
CA GLY A 118 -20.38 16.87 -10.44
C GLY A 118 -19.34 17.83 -9.87
N ALA A 119 -19.63 18.51 -8.75
CA ALA A 119 -18.64 19.35 -8.08
C ALA A 119 -17.70 18.51 -7.21
N ASP A 120 -16.40 18.77 -7.30
CA ASP A 120 -15.41 18.14 -6.42
C ASP A 120 -15.57 18.70 -5.00
N ASN A 121 -15.55 17.80 -4.03
CA ASN A 121 -15.63 18.14 -2.62
C ASN A 121 -14.57 17.36 -1.85
N GLN A 122 -14.10 17.94 -0.73
CA GLN A 122 -13.07 17.35 0.10
C GLN A 122 -13.45 17.46 1.57
N VAL A 123 -13.35 16.34 2.28
CA VAL A 123 -13.66 16.25 3.72
C VAL A 123 -12.52 15.60 4.47
N ILE A 124 -12.34 16.04 5.71
CA ILE A 124 -11.45 15.42 6.68
C ILE A 124 -12.27 14.38 7.43
N LEU A 125 -11.87 13.11 7.36
CA LEU A 125 -12.53 12.04 8.10
C LEU A 125 -12.35 12.23 9.61
N VAL A 126 -13.38 11.90 10.36
CA VAL A 126 -13.31 11.88 11.82
C VAL A 126 -12.36 10.74 12.24
N SER A 127 -11.18 11.11 12.73
CA SER A 127 -10.07 10.19 13.02
C SER A 127 -10.50 9.01 13.91
N ASP A 128 -11.35 9.24 14.91
CA ASP A 128 -11.80 8.20 15.84
C ASP A 128 -12.71 7.14 15.21
N ARG A 129 -13.20 7.40 14.01
CA ARG A 129 -14.02 6.44 13.25
C ARG A 129 -13.21 5.60 12.28
N VAL A 130 -11.99 6.05 11.93
CA VAL A 130 -11.10 5.36 10.98
C VAL A 130 -10.34 4.26 11.70
N ASN A 131 -10.51 3.02 11.27
CA ASN A 131 -9.79 1.86 11.81
C ASN A 131 -8.44 1.66 11.11
N ASP A 132 -8.46 1.62 9.80
CA ASP A 132 -7.30 1.39 8.94
C ASP A 132 -7.56 1.91 7.52
N PHE A 133 -6.49 2.12 6.74
CA PHE A 133 -6.59 2.52 5.35
C PHE A 133 -5.37 2.08 4.53
N TYR A 134 -5.59 1.98 3.22
CA TYR A 134 -4.54 1.85 2.21
C TYR A 134 -4.48 3.13 1.38
N ILE A 135 -3.26 3.60 1.09
CA ILE A 135 -2.99 4.70 0.18
C ILE A 135 -1.72 4.40 -0.61
N GLY A 136 -1.84 4.28 -1.94
CA GLY A 136 -0.75 3.72 -2.74
C GLY A 136 -0.35 2.33 -2.25
N SER A 137 0.94 2.10 -2.00
CA SER A 137 1.47 0.84 -1.45
C SER A 137 1.52 0.80 0.08
N TYR A 138 0.97 1.80 0.77
CA TYR A 138 1.07 1.91 2.23
C TYR A 138 -0.20 1.42 2.90
N TYR A 139 -0.06 0.55 3.90
CA TYR A 139 -1.14 0.14 4.79
C TYR A 139 -0.96 0.79 6.16
N PHE A 140 -1.97 1.51 6.62
CA PHE A 140 -1.99 2.17 7.92
C PHE A 140 -3.09 1.62 8.81
N LYS A 141 -2.79 1.52 10.09
CA LYS A 141 -3.76 1.17 11.12
C LYS A 141 -3.64 2.14 12.29
N LYS A 142 -4.77 2.48 12.88
CA LYS A 142 -4.84 3.33 14.07
C LYS A 142 -4.55 2.49 15.31
N LEU A 143 -3.50 2.85 16.07
CA LEU A 143 -2.99 2.10 17.22
C LEU A 143 -2.46 3.05 18.29
N LYS A 144 -2.48 2.60 19.54
CA LYS A 144 -1.77 3.24 20.65
C LYS A 144 -0.56 2.40 21.02
N LEU A 145 0.61 2.77 20.51
CA LEU A 145 1.86 2.03 20.67
C LEU A 145 2.91 2.78 21.52
N GLU A 146 2.76 4.09 21.65
CA GLU A 146 3.67 4.96 22.39
C GLU A 146 2.90 5.56 23.58
N GLU A 147 3.37 5.32 24.81
CA GLU A 147 2.71 5.79 26.03
C GLU A 147 2.77 7.32 26.18
N GLU A 148 3.79 7.96 25.59
CA GLU A 148 3.97 9.40 25.61
C GLU A 148 2.96 10.14 24.72
N LEU A 149 2.23 9.44 23.85
CA LEU A 149 1.19 10.01 23.02
C LEU A 149 -0.18 9.81 23.69
N ASP A 150 -0.91 10.91 23.86
CA ASP A 150 -2.22 10.89 24.52
C ASP A 150 -3.24 10.06 23.72
N ASP A 151 -3.19 10.18 22.38
CA ASP A 151 -4.13 9.55 21.45
C ASP A 151 -3.52 8.45 20.62
N GLU A 152 -4.38 7.58 20.08
CA GLU A 152 -4.02 6.62 19.03
C GLU A 152 -3.54 7.34 17.77
N GLN A 153 -2.48 6.83 17.15
CA GLN A 153 -1.89 7.37 15.94
C GLN A 153 -1.99 6.37 14.77
N PHE A 154 -1.85 6.85 13.55
CA PHE A 154 -1.74 5.99 12.38
C PHE A 154 -0.31 5.52 12.20
N TYR A 155 -0.13 4.19 12.21
CA TYR A 155 1.14 3.56 11.91
C TYR A 155 1.03 2.79 10.60
N GLN A 156 2.01 3.00 9.70
CA GLN A 156 2.23 2.08 8.60
C GLN A 156 2.68 0.75 9.18
N ILE A 157 2.08 -0.35 8.73
CA ILE A 157 2.36 -1.71 9.21
C ILE A 157 3.10 -2.49 8.15
N ILE A 158 4.20 -3.12 8.54
CA ILE A 158 5.00 -3.99 7.69
C ILE A 158 5.26 -5.29 8.42
N GLY A 159 4.91 -6.42 7.81
CA GLY A 159 5.02 -7.73 8.41
C GLY A 159 3.79 -8.17 9.19
N GLY A 160 3.97 -9.11 10.11
CA GLY A 160 2.89 -9.71 10.90
C GLY A 160 3.39 -10.85 11.78
N GLY A 161 2.49 -11.40 12.61
CA GLY A 161 2.82 -12.50 13.53
C GLY A 161 3.79 -12.05 14.63
N ARG A 162 4.96 -12.69 14.70
CA ARG A 162 5.96 -12.45 15.75
C ARG A 162 6.80 -11.20 15.55
N LEU A 163 6.86 -10.67 14.31
CA LEU A 163 7.71 -9.55 13.94
C LEU A 163 6.92 -8.57 13.11
N VAL A 164 6.68 -7.39 13.66
CA VAL A 164 5.98 -6.30 12.99
C VAL A 164 6.80 -5.02 13.09
N TRP A 165 6.95 -4.35 11.98
CA TRP A 165 7.60 -3.06 11.92
C TRP A 165 6.54 -1.98 11.74
N TYR A 166 6.49 -1.03 12.67
CA TYR A 166 5.59 0.10 12.64
C TYR A 166 6.36 1.36 12.27
N ILE A 167 5.79 2.17 11.38
CA ILE A 167 6.35 3.46 11.00
C ILE A 167 5.29 4.54 11.21
N ARG A 168 5.54 5.45 12.13
CA ARG A 168 4.77 6.69 12.22
C ARG A 168 5.47 7.77 11.40
N TRP A 169 4.71 8.33 10.48
CA TRP A 169 5.18 9.40 9.61
C TRP A 169 4.77 10.75 10.17
N ASP A 170 5.67 11.72 10.13
CA ASP A 170 5.36 13.09 10.48
C ASP A 170 6.11 14.10 9.60
N LYS A 171 5.57 15.32 9.52
CA LYS A 171 6.21 16.52 9.00
C LYS A 171 6.17 17.60 10.07
N LYS A 172 7.02 18.59 9.94
CA LYS A 172 6.98 19.80 10.74
C LYS A 172 6.78 20.99 9.81
N LEU A 173 6.18 22.02 10.36
CA LEU A 173 6.11 23.34 9.75
C LEU A 173 7.15 24.22 10.42
N VAL A 174 8.07 24.77 9.65
CA VAL A 174 9.19 25.59 10.15
C VAL A 174 9.17 26.97 9.50
N PRO A 175 9.49 28.04 10.25
CA PRO A 175 9.56 29.37 9.69
C PRO A 175 10.66 29.46 8.64
N ILE A 176 10.42 30.21 7.56
CA ILE A 176 11.42 30.54 6.55
C ILE A 176 11.48 32.05 6.35
N SER A 177 12.60 32.50 5.76
CA SER A 177 12.82 33.90 5.38
C SER A 177 13.36 33.96 3.95
N GLY A 178 13.11 35.05 3.24
CA GLY A 178 13.66 35.31 1.93
C GLY A 178 12.62 35.47 0.83
N ASP A 179 11.50 34.77 0.86
CA ASP A 179 10.39 34.96 -0.09
C ASP A 179 9.17 35.56 0.64
N PRO A 180 8.72 36.77 0.29
CA PRO A 180 7.58 37.42 0.99
C PRO A 180 6.23 36.70 0.79
N ARG A 181 6.13 35.78 -0.18
CA ARG A 181 4.92 34.99 -0.43
C ARG A 181 4.73 33.89 0.61
N PHE A 182 5.84 33.38 1.18
CA PHE A 182 5.83 32.26 2.12
C PHE A 182 6.47 32.68 3.43
N ILE A 183 5.90 32.25 4.53
CA ILE A 183 6.41 32.53 5.90
C ILE A 183 6.89 31.27 6.61
N GLU A 184 6.55 30.10 6.05
CA GLU A 184 6.84 28.80 6.65
C GLU A 184 6.98 27.74 5.55
N GLU A 185 7.58 26.59 5.89
CA GLU A 185 7.82 25.48 4.96
C GLU A 185 7.55 24.16 5.68
N PHE A 186 6.90 23.23 4.96
CA PHE A 186 6.78 21.84 5.40
C PHE A 186 8.10 21.10 5.19
N THR A 187 8.62 20.51 6.27
CA THR A 187 9.83 19.68 6.18
C THR A 187 9.59 18.43 5.33
N SER A 188 10.67 17.79 4.89
CA SER A 188 10.59 16.43 4.33
C SER A 188 9.97 15.46 5.35
N PRO A 189 9.25 14.41 4.87
CA PRO A 189 8.67 13.39 5.74
C PRO A 189 9.71 12.73 6.64
N LYS A 190 9.42 12.63 7.94
CA LYS A 190 10.23 11.93 8.92
C LYS A 190 9.56 10.61 9.29
N ARG A 191 10.36 9.55 9.46
CA ARG A 191 9.92 8.23 9.92
C ARG A 191 10.34 8.01 11.37
N ASN A 192 9.41 7.65 12.23
CA ASN A 192 9.65 7.17 13.58
C ASN A 192 9.34 5.68 13.60
N TYR A 193 10.26 4.88 14.13
CA TYR A 193 10.23 3.42 13.97
C TYR A 193 9.98 2.74 15.30
N LEU A 194 9.06 1.77 15.29
CA LEU A 194 8.87 0.80 16.35
C LEU A 194 8.97 -0.60 15.77
N LEU A 195 9.51 -1.52 16.54
CA LEU A 195 9.54 -2.94 16.22
C LEU A 195 8.77 -3.70 17.30
N GLU A 196 7.77 -4.45 16.89
CA GLU A 196 7.18 -5.47 17.74
C GLU A 196 7.89 -6.80 17.51
N LEU A 197 8.39 -7.37 18.59
CA LEU A 197 8.98 -8.70 18.62
C LEU A 197 8.33 -9.51 19.74
N ASP A 198 7.68 -10.61 19.36
CA ASP A 198 6.99 -11.50 20.31
C ASP A 198 5.97 -10.76 21.22
N GLY A 199 5.27 -9.76 20.68
CA GLY A 199 4.26 -8.96 21.41
C GLY A 199 4.82 -7.79 22.22
N SER A 200 6.14 -7.57 22.23
CA SER A 200 6.77 -6.41 22.89
C SER A 200 7.19 -5.38 21.87
N VAL A 201 6.71 -4.14 22.03
CA VAL A 201 6.97 -3.02 21.12
C VAL A 201 8.12 -2.16 21.64
N HIS A 202 9.11 -1.90 20.80
CA HIS A 202 10.29 -1.12 21.16
C HIS A 202 10.65 -0.10 20.10
N PRO A 203 10.98 1.14 20.47
CA PRO A 203 11.46 2.15 19.53
C PRO A 203 12.91 1.87 19.09
N PHE A 204 13.22 2.23 17.85
CA PHE A 204 14.61 2.23 17.37
C PHE A 204 14.82 3.38 16.36
N SER A 205 16.07 3.79 16.16
CA SER A 205 16.39 4.93 15.30
C SER A 205 17.49 4.66 14.28
N ASN A 206 18.21 3.57 14.43
CA ASN A 206 19.35 3.23 13.59
C ASN A 206 19.59 1.71 13.56
N LYS A 207 20.51 1.28 12.70
CA LYS A 207 20.84 -0.13 12.52
C LYS A 207 21.29 -0.83 13.82
N ARG A 208 22.05 -0.15 14.68
CA ARG A 208 22.52 -0.74 15.92
C ARG A 208 21.39 -0.99 16.88
N SER A 209 20.61 0.05 17.19
CA SER A 209 19.44 -0.08 18.06
C SER A 209 18.38 -1.05 17.54
N PHE A 210 18.25 -1.17 16.21
CA PHE A 210 17.38 -2.18 15.59
C PHE A 210 17.88 -3.61 15.87
N VAL A 211 19.17 -3.89 15.62
CA VAL A 211 19.74 -5.22 15.83
C VAL A 211 19.73 -5.63 17.29
N ASP A 212 19.96 -4.67 18.20
CA ASP A 212 20.02 -4.90 19.64
C ASP A 212 18.64 -5.34 20.22
N LEU A 213 17.54 -5.15 19.48
CA LEU A 213 16.21 -5.66 19.86
C LEU A 213 16.06 -7.18 19.70
N PHE A 214 16.89 -7.80 18.87
CA PHE A 214 16.83 -9.25 18.62
C PHE A 214 17.61 -10.04 19.67
N PRO A 215 17.20 -11.30 19.95
CA PRO A 215 18.00 -12.20 20.80
C PRO A 215 19.45 -12.34 20.29
N GLU A 216 20.42 -12.41 21.20
CA GLU A 216 21.85 -12.47 20.85
C GLU A 216 22.17 -13.60 19.86
N SER A 217 21.47 -14.73 19.98
CA SER A 217 21.64 -15.90 19.11
C SER A 217 21.41 -15.62 17.63
N VAL A 218 20.54 -14.64 17.29
CA VAL A 218 20.19 -14.31 15.89
C VAL A 218 20.77 -12.97 15.41
N GLN A 219 21.32 -12.14 16.28
CA GLN A 219 21.83 -10.82 15.90
C GLN A 219 22.87 -10.86 14.78
N LYS A 220 23.71 -11.90 14.76
CA LYS A 220 24.73 -12.08 13.71
C LYS A 220 24.06 -12.30 12.34
N ASP A 221 23.00 -13.11 12.29
CA ASP A 221 22.29 -13.43 11.06
C ASP A 221 21.45 -12.24 10.60
N ILE A 222 20.83 -11.50 11.52
CA ILE A 222 20.14 -10.23 11.20
C ILE A 222 21.13 -9.19 10.64
N LYS A 223 22.32 -9.04 11.22
CA LYS A 223 23.39 -8.16 10.67
C LYS A 223 23.80 -8.57 9.26
N LYS A 224 23.93 -9.88 9.01
CA LYS A 224 24.26 -10.44 7.69
C LYS A 224 23.11 -10.17 6.69
N LEU A 225 21.87 -10.38 7.11
CA LEU A 225 20.68 -10.13 6.29
C LEU A 225 20.59 -8.65 5.88
N ILE A 226 20.79 -7.70 6.81
CA ILE A 226 20.84 -6.26 6.51
C ILE A 226 21.94 -5.95 5.48
N LYS A 227 23.11 -6.56 5.62
CA LYS A 227 24.25 -6.34 4.72
C LYS A 227 23.98 -6.92 3.33
N SER A 228 23.48 -8.15 3.23
CA SER A 228 23.21 -8.83 1.94
C SER A 228 22.12 -8.13 1.13
N ASN A 229 21.11 -7.59 1.79
CA ASN A 229 20.03 -6.82 1.14
C ASN A 229 20.37 -5.33 0.98
N GLN A 230 21.57 -4.89 1.40
CA GLN A 230 21.97 -3.49 1.38
C GLN A 230 20.92 -2.55 2.03
N LEU A 231 20.20 -3.07 3.03
CA LEU A 231 19.07 -2.37 3.64
C LEU A 231 19.54 -1.10 4.36
N GLN A 232 19.03 0.02 3.89
CA GLN A 232 19.18 1.31 4.56
C GLN A 232 17.87 1.68 5.27
N ILE A 233 17.82 1.42 6.57
CA ILE A 233 16.60 1.55 7.40
C ILE A 233 15.86 2.87 7.16
N ARG A 234 16.60 3.98 7.03
CA ARG A 234 16.01 5.33 6.92
C ARG A 234 15.39 5.64 5.56
N SER A 235 15.81 4.94 4.50
CA SER A 235 15.40 5.23 3.11
C SER A 235 14.83 4.02 2.38
N ALA A 236 14.74 2.87 3.04
CA ALA A 236 14.18 1.66 2.43
C ALA A 236 12.72 1.88 1.98
N SER A 237 12.36 1.32 0.83
CA SER A 237 10.97 1.30 0.36
C SER A 237 10.13 0.31 1.18
N THR A 238 8.81 0.40 1.08
CA THR A 238 7.89 -0.55 1.72
C THR A 238 8.20 -1.98 1.31
N GLU A 239 8.40 -2.22 0.02
CA GLU A 239 8.69 -3.55 -0.54
C GLU A 239 10.02 -4.11 -0.01
N GLN A 240 11.05 -3.27 0.11
CA GLN A 240 12.34 -3.68 0.71
C GLN A 240 12.19 -4.07 2.17
N LEU A 241 11.39 -3.34 2.93
CA LEU A 241 11.09 -3.64 4.33
C LEU A 241 10.28 -4.93 4.47
N GLU A 242 9.27 -5.15 3.62
CA GLU A 242 8.45 -6.37 3.61
C GLU A 242 9.30 -7.61 3.36
N LEU A 243 10.14 -7.59 2.31
CA LEU A 243 11.06 -8.68 2.01
C LEU A 243 12.04 -8.93 3.16
N PHE A 244 12.55 -7.86 3.76
CA PHE A 244 13.45 -7.98 4.90
C PHE A 244 12.78 -8.60 6.12
N ILE A 245 11.58 -8.14 6.49
CA ILE A 245 10.81 -8.66 7.64
C ILE A 245 10.44 -10.12 7.44
N MET A 246 10.03 -10.50 6.24
CA MET A 246 9.76 -11.90 5.92
C MET A 246 11.00 -12.79 6.12
N ALA A 247 12.17 -12.35 5.64
CA ALA A 247 13.42 -13.09 5.81
C ALA A 247 13.87 -13.12 7.28
N ALA A 248 13.70 -12.04 8.03
CA ALA A 248 14.03 -11.96 9.45
C ALA A 248 13.11 -12.85 10.29
N SER A 249 11.82 -12.94 9.96
CA SER A 249 10.86 -13.85 10.60
C SER A 249 11.29 -15.31 10.45
N ASN A 250 11.75 -15.72 9.27
CA ASN A 250 12.27 -17.09 9.03
C ASN A 250 13.50 -17.41 9.89
N ILE A 251 14.39 -16.43 10.11
CA ILE A 251 15.54 -16.61 11.01
C ILE A 251 15.07 -16.86 12.45
N LEU A 252 14.08 -16.08 12.92
CA LEU A 252 13.50 -16.23 14.26
C LEU A 252 12.78 -17.58 14.47
N GLU A 253 12.14 -18.10 13.45
CA GLU A 253 11.48 -19.42 13.50
C GLU A 253 12.49 -20.57 13.51
N GLY A 254 13.62 -20.42 12.81
CA GLY A 254 14.69 -21.42 12.75
C GLY A 254 15.39 -21.68 14.10
N VAL A 255 15.36 -20.72 15.03
CA VAL A 255 15.98 -20.86 16.37
C VAL A 255 15.08 -21.63 17.37
N LYS A 256 13.79 -21.79 17.06
CA LYS A 256 12.88 -22.58 17.92
C LYS A 256 12.91 -24.10 17.69
N ARG A 257 13.69 -24.57 16.71
CA ARG A 257 13.93 -25.99 16.42
C ARG A 257 15.28 -26.44 16.94
#